data_df537ccedbc50a1eac31389340a051a7
#
_entry.id   df537ccedbc50a1eac31389340a051a7
#
_cell.length_a   1.000
_cell.length_b   1.000
_cell.length_c   1.000
_cell.angle_alpha   90.00
_cell.angle_beta   90.00
_cell.angle_gamma   90.00
#
_symmetry.space_group_name_H-M   'P 1'
#
loop_
_entity.id
_entity.type
_entity.pdbx_description
1 polymer ?
#
loop_
_entity_poly.entity_id
_entity_poly.type
_entity_poly.pdbx_seq_one_letter_code
_entity_poly.pdbx_strand_id
1 'polypeptide(L)'
;MKQYKKYVIPYKSAFILGPIFMIVEVLGEIILPKLMSMIINYGCGQDVTVAAKGPAYIIGIGAAMIGTALLMMMGGVLGAYFAVKASVNFAGDLRRDVFAKVQKFSFANIEKFSTGSLVTRLTNDITNIQNVLSMGL
;
A
#
# COMPACT_ATOMS: atom_id res chain seq x y z
N MET A 1 -12.86 16.95 11.36
CA MET A 1 -12.90 15.63 10.70
C MET A 1 -13.96 15.47 9.60
N LYS A 2 -15.08 16.19 9.58
CA LYS A 2 -16.11 16.07 8.51
C LYS A 2 -15.64 16.53 7.11
N GLN A 3 -14.69 17.46 7.01
CA GLN A 3 -14.23 18.01 5.71
C GLN A 3 -13.41 17.03 4.88
N TYR A 4 -12.63 16.13 5.52
CA TYR A 4 -11.78 15.16 4.80
C TYR A 4 -12.59 14.00 4.22
N LYS A 5 -13.77 13.71 4.75
CA LYS A 5 -14.64 12.65 4.19
C LYS A 5 -15.02 12.89 2.74
N LYS A 6 -15.17 14.16 2.32
CA LYS A 6 -15.48 14.53 0.93
C LYS A 6 -14.43 14.03 -0.06
N TYR A 7 -13.15 13.99 0.34
CA TYR A 7 -12.03 13.58 -0.51
C TYR A 7 -11.75 12.08 -0.48
N VAL A 8 -12.15 11.40 0.61
CA VAL A 8 -11.93 9.96 0.79
C VAL A 8 -13.08 9.14 0.17
N ILE A 9 -14.32 9.64 0.21
CA ILE A 9 -15.51 8.91 -0.25
C ILE A 9 -15.42 8.49 -1.73
N PRO A 10 -14.96 9.33 -2.69
CA PRO A 10 -14.83 8.92 -4.09
C PRO A 10 -13.83 7.80 -4.31
N TYR A 11 -12.82 7.69 -3.46
CA TYR A 11 -11.69 6.75 -3.56
C TYR A 11 -11.71 5.65 -2.50
N LYS A 12 -12.83 5.49 -1.77
CA LYS A 12 -12.97 4.50 -0.69
C LYS A 12 -12.60 3.08 -1.10
N SER A 13 -12.86 2.70 -2.35
CA SER A 13 -12.46 1.39 -2.85
C SER A 13 -10.94 1.22 -2.89
N ALA A 14 -10.20 2.23 -3.33
CA ALA A 14 -8.74 2.19 -3.36
C ALA A 14 -8.14 2.20 -1.93
N PHE A 15 -8.73 2.99 -1.02
CA PHE A 15 -8.35 3.03 0.39
C PHE A 15 -8.62 1.72 1.15
N ILE A 16 -9.57 0.90 0.67
CA ILE A 16 -9.90 -0.41 1.27
C ILE A 16 -9.11 -1.53 0.59
N LEU A 17 -9.01 -1.51 -0.75
CA LEU A 17 -8.34 -2.56 -1.50
C LEU A 17 -6.82 -2.57 -1.30
N GLY A 18 -6.19 -1.39 -1.12
CA GLY A 18 -4.75 -1.30 -0.83
C GLY A 18 -4.36 -2.16 0.38
N PRO A 19 -4.88 -1.88 1.58
CA PRO A 19 -4.60 -2.70 2.77
C PRO A 19 -4.99 -4.17 2.64
N ILE A 20 -6.07 -4.51 1.92
CA ILE A 20 -6.47 -5.91 1.70
C ILE A 20 -5.38 -6.66 0.92
N PHE A 21 -4.86 -6.07 -0.16
CA PHE A 21 -3.79 -6.68 -0.93
C PHE A 21 -2.47 -6.77 -0.15
N MET A 22 -2.17 -5.79 0.69
CA MET A 22 -1.02 -5.86 1.60
C MET A 22 -1.15 -6.99 2.63
N ILE A 23 -2.35 -7.22 3.16
CA ILE A 23 -2.59 -8.36 4.06
C ILE A 23 -2.31 -9.69 3.33
N VAL A 24 -2.72 -9.83 2.07
CA VAL A 24 -2.43 -11.03 1.27
C VAL A 24 -0.92 -11.25 1.10
N GLU A 25 -0.16 -10.18 0.85
CA GLU A 25 1.29 -10.21 0.76
C GLU A 25 1.94 -10.69 2.08
N VAL A 26 1.58 -10.07 3.21
CA VAL A 26 2.10 -10.43 4.54
C VAL A 26 1.74 -11.87 4.94
N LEU A 27 0.54 -12.35 4.60
CA LEU A 27 0.18 -13.74 4.84
C LEU A 27 1.08 -14.71 4.08
N GLY A 28 1.46 -14.38 2.85
CA GLY A 28 2.43 -15.15 2.07
C GLY A 28 3.81 -15.20 2.72
N GLU A 29 4.29 -14.09 3.28
CA GLU A 29 5.58 -14.02 4.01
C GLU A 29 5.61 -14.98 5.21
N ILE A 30 4.49 -15.18 5.87
CA ILE A 30 4.38 -16.12 7.00
C ILE A 30 4.29 -17.58 6.50
N ILE A 31 3.65 -17.81 5.35
CA ILE A 31 3.43 -19.15 4.80
C ILE A 31 4.72 -19.71 4.20
N LEU A 32 5.54 -18.90 3.52
CA LEU A 32 6.76 -19.37 2.84
C LEU A 32 7.75 -20.08 3.77
N PRO A 33 8.14 -19.54 4.95
CA PRO A 33 9.01 -20.24 5.88
C PRO A 33 8.42 -21.54 6.41
N LYS A 34 7.08 -21.59 6.57
CA LYS A 34 6.39 -22.81 7.00
C LYS A 34 6.45 -23.91 5.92
N LEU A 35 6.24 -23.56 4.66
CA LEU A 35 6.39 -24.50 3.54
C LEU A 35 7.84 -25.00 3.43
N MET A 36 8.81 -24.12 3.61
CA MET A 36 10.23 -24.51 3.62
C MET A 36 10.54 -25.47 4.76
N SER A 37 10.05 -25.22 5.97
CA SER A 37 10.17 -26.14 7.10
C SER A 37 9.57 -27.52 6.80
N MET A 38 8.44 -27.58 6.06
CA MET A 38 7.83 -28.85 5.66
C MET A 38 8.72 -29.64 4.67
N ILE A 39 9.43 -28.98 3.77
CA ILE A 39 10.39 -29.62 2.88
C ILE A 39 11.54 -30.22 3.70
N ILE A 40 12.10 -29.46 4.64
CA ILE A 40 13.25 -29.91 5.44
C ILE A 40 12.85 -31.07 6.35
N ASN A 41 11.77 -30.93 7.09
CA ASN A 41 11.38 -31.92 8.11
C ASN A 41 10.83 -33.22 7.48
N TYR A 42 9.92 -33.10 6.53
CA TYR A 42 9.22 -34.25 5.97
C TYR A 42 9.72 -34.68 4.58
N GLY A 43 10.23 -33.74 3.80
CA GLY A 43 10.76 -34.05 2.47
C GLY A 43 12.14 -34.68 2.54
N CYS A 44 13.05 -34.09 3.32
CA CYS A 44 14.42 -34.55 3.49
C CYS A 44 14.59 -35.55 4.65
N GLY A 45 13.55 -35.79 5.46
CA GLY A 45 13.59 -36.75 6.56
C GLY A 45 14.49 -36.30 7.74
N GLN A 46 14.61 -35.00 7.99
CA GLN A 46 15.32 -34.50 9.18
C GLN A 46 14.59 -34.76 10.48
N ASP A 47 13.28 -34.98 10.42
CA ASP A 47 12.51 -35.39 11.58
C ASP A 47 12.65 -36.91 11.78
N VAL A 48 13.36 -37.30 12.84
CA VAL A 48 13.63 -38.70 13.22
C VAL A 48 12.37 -39.52 13.47
N THR A 49 11.22 -38.86 13.65
CA THR A 49 9.94 -39.50 13.95
C THR A 49 9.12 -39.83 12.70
N VAL A 50 9.49 -39.29 11.54
CA VAL A 50 8.71 -39.42 10.29
C VAL A 50 9.62 -39.85 9.14
N ALA A 51 9.24 -40.93 8.45
CA ALA A 51 9.94 -41.36 7.25
C ALA A 51 9.88 -40.26 6.16
N ALA A 52 11.00 -40.04 5.46
CA ALA A 52 11.08 -39.09 4.35
C ALA A 52 10.04 -39.40 3.28
N LYS A 53 9.21 -38.39 2.93
CA LYS A 53 8.14 -38.53 1.93
C LYS A 53 8.63 -38.56 0.47
N GLY A 54 9.93 -38.33 0.29
CA GLY A 54 10.61 -38.45 -0.99
C GLY A 54 10.45 -37.25 -1.93
N PRO A 55 11.06 -37.33 -3.13
CA PRO A 55 11.19 -36.20 -4.03
C PRO A 55 9.87 -35.65 -4.58
N ALA A 56 8.85 -36.49 -4.73
CA ALA A 56 7.54 -36.04 -5.21
C ALA A 56 6.87 -35.06 -4.23
N TYR A 57 7.05 -35.24 -2.93
CA TYR A 57 6.55 -34.33 -1.90
C TYR A 57 7.29 -32.99 -1.93
N ILE A 58 8.62 -33.03 -2.12
CA ILE A 58 9.44 -31.81 -2.24
C ILE A 58 9.00 -30.98 -3.44
N ILE A 59 8.79 -31.62 -4.59
CA ILE A 59 8.31 -30.97 -5.81
C ILE A 59 6.93 -30.34 -5.58
N GLY A 60 6.02 -31.06 -4.93
CA GLY A 60 4.66 -30.56 -4.62
C GLY A 60 4.68 -29.31 -3.73
N ILE A 61 5.45 -29.34 -2.64
CA ILE A 61 5.61 -28.18 -1.76
C ILE A 61 6.37 -27.05 -2.46
N GLY A 62 7.38 -27.35 -3.26
CA GLY A 62 8.09 -26.37 -4.08
C GLY A 62 7.14 -25.64 -5.06
N ALA A 63 6.26 -26.38 -5.73
CA ALA A 63 5.23 -25.79 -6.58
C ALA A 63 4.26 -24.89 -5.78
N ALA A 64 3.86 -25.30 -4.56
CA ALA A 64 3.05 -24.47 -3.67
C ALA A 64 3.78 -23.18 -3.24
N MET A 65 5.10 -23.25 -2.99
CA MET A 65 5.92 -22.06 -2.69
C MET A 65 5.95 -21.08 -3.86
N ILE A 66 6.12 -21.58 -5.09
CA ILE A 66 6.07 -20.73 -6.30
C ILE A 66 4.69 -20.08 -6.43
N GLY A 67 3.61 -20.84 -6.25
CA GLY A 67 2.25 -20.31 -6.26
C GLY A 67 2.03 -19.21 -5.22
N THR A 68 2.50 -19.43 -3.99
CA THR A 68 2.44 -18.43 -2.91
C THR A 68 3.25 -17.17 -3.28
N ALA A 69 4.45 -17.32 -3.80
CA ALA A 69 5.28 -16.20 -4.23
C ALA A 69 4.63 -15.36 -5.35
N LEU A 70 3.97 -16.01 -6.30
CA LEU A 70 3.22 -15.33 -7.37
C LEU A 70 2.02 -14.55 -6.80
N LEU A 71 1.29 -15.14 -5.86
CA LEU A 71 0.18 -14.44 -5.17
C LEU A 71 0.66 -13.22 -4.38
N MET A 72 1.78 -13.34 -3.66
CA MET A 72 2.40 -12.22 -2.95
C MET A 72 2.82 -11.11 -3.93
N MET A 73 3.47 -11.45 -5.03
CA MET A 73 3.87 -10.49 -6.05
C MET A 73 2.65 -9.73 -6.61
N MET A 74 1.57 -10.43 -6.91
CA MET A 74 0.32 -9.79 -7.35
C MET A 74 -0.26 -8.90 -6.25
N GLY A 75 -0.27 -9.37 -5.01
CA GLY A 75 -0.73 -8.60 -3.83
C GLY A 75 0.04 -7.30 -3.68
N GLY A 76 1.38 -7.35 -3.66
CA GLY A 76 2.24 -6.19 -3.54
C GLY A 76 2.05 -5.17 -4.67
N VAL A 77 2.06 -5.64 -5.92
CA VAL A 77 1.86 -4.76 -7.09
C VAL A 77 0.49 -4.09 -7.07
N LEU A 78 -0.58 -4.84 -6.82
CA LEU A 78 -1.94 -4.29 -6.77
C LEU A 78 -2.12 -3.39 -5.55
N GLY A 79 -1.59 -3.76 -4.38
CA GLY A 79 -1.60 -2.93 -3.18
C GLY A 79 -0.94 -1.58 -3.41
N ALA A 80 0.29 -1.58 -3.93
CA ALA A 80 1.02 -0.36 -4.28
C ALA A 80 0.28 0.50 -5.32
N TYR A 81 -0.30 -0.13 -6.35
CA TYR A 81 -1.09 0.59 -7.36
C TYR A 81 -2.29 1.32 -6.76
N PHE A 82 -3.06 0.64 -5.91
CA PHE A 82 -4.22 1.26 -5.27
C PHE A 82 -3.82 2.33 -4.26
N ALA A 83 -2.75 2.13 -3.49
CA ALA A 83 -2.22 3.11 -2.55
C ALA A 83 -1.78 4.40 -3.27
N VAL A 84 -0.97 4.28 -4.32
CA VAL A 84 -0.54 5.43 -5.13
C VAL A 84 -1.72 6.12 -5.78
N LYS A 85 -2.65 5.39 -6.37
CA LYS A 85 -3.85 5.95 -7.00
C LYS A 85 -4.71 6.73 -6.00
N ALA A 86 -4.90 6.20 -4.79
CA ALA A 86 -5.65 6.88 -3.74
C ALA A 86 -4.95 8.18 -3.30
N SER A 87 -3.63 8.13 -3.03
CA SER A 87 -2.87 9.28 -2.54
C SER A 87 -2.75 10.40 -3.56
N VAL A 88 -2.49 10.07 -4.83
CA VAL A 88 -2.37 11.06 -5.92
C VAL A 88 -3.70 11.77 -6.18
N ASN A 89 -4.79 11.02 -6.25
CA ASN A 89 -6.10 11.59 -6.48
C ASN A 89 -6.56 12.47 -5.31
N PHE A 90 -6.35 12.01 -4.07
CA PHE A 90 -6.60 12.80 -2.87
C PHE A 90 -5.82 14.11 -2.88
N ALA A 91 -4.52 14.07 -3.21
CA ALA A 91 -3.68 15.26 -3.28
C ALA A 91 -4.13 16.22 -4.41
N GLY A 92 -4.57 15.67 -5.54
CA GLY A 92 -5.11 16.45 -6.65
C GLY A 92 -6.36 17.25 -6.26
N ASP A 93 -7.33 16.57 -5.62
CA ASP A 93 -8.55 17.21 -5.14
C ASP A 93 -8.24 18.27 -4.05
N LEU A 94 -7.30 17.96 -3.14
CA LEU A 94 -6.88 18.91 -2.12
C LEU A 94 -6.23 20.15 -2.72
N ARG A 95 -5.33 19.99 -3.71
CA ARG A 95 -4.71 21.11 -4.43
C ARG A 95 -5.77 22.00 -5.09
N ARG A 96 -6.74 21.38 -5.77
CA ARG A 96 -7.83 22.09 -6.45
C ARG A 96 -8.67 22.92 -5.48
N ASP A 97 -9.05 22.34 -4.34
CA ASP A 97 -9.89 23.04 -3.34
C ASP A 97 -9.11 24.15 -2.62
N VAL A 98 -7.83 23.95 -2.30
CA VAL A 98 -6.97 24.98 -1.71
C VAL A 98 -6.74 26.10 -2.70
N PHE A 99 -6.45 25.81 -3.97
CA PHE A 99 -6.29 26.82 -5.02
C PHE A 99 -7.57 27.64 -5.21
N ALA A 100 -8.73 26.99 -5.27
CA ALA A 100 -10.03 27.68 -5.38
C ALA A 100 -10.32 28.57 -4.16
N LYS A 101 -9.84 28.22 -2.96
CA LYS A 101 -9.96 29.08 -1.78
C LYS A 101 -9.01 30.27 -1.84
N VAL A 102 -7.76 30.07 -2.26
CA VAL A 102 -6.77 31.14 -2.40
C VAL A 102 -7.24 32.19 -3.42
N GLN A 103 -7.84 31.77 -4.53
CA GLN A 103 -8.41 32.68 -5.51
C GLN A 103 -9.55 33.56 -4.99
N LYS A 104 -10.22 33.12 -3.92
CA LYS A 104 -11.31 33.91 -3.26
C LYS A 104 -10.77 34.88 -2.20
N PHE A 105 -9.48 34.90 -1.93
CA PHE A 105 -8.91 35.85 -0.99
C PHE A 105 -8.91 37.25 -1.57
N SER A 106 -9.39 38.23 -0.76
CA SER A 106 -9.29 39.65 -1.06
C SER A 106 -7.82 40.10 -1.04
N PHE A 107 -7.48 41.18 -1.78
CA PHE A 107 -6.15 41.78 -1.78
C PHE A 107 -5.62 42.02 -0.37
N ALA A 108 -6.46 42.49 0.57
CA ALA A 108 -6.11 42.70 1.97
C ALA A 108 -5.69 41.43 2.72
N ASN A 109 -6.13 40.26 2.28
CA ASN A 109 -5.73 38.96 2.85
C ASN A 109 -4.44 38.42 2.21
N ILE A 110 -4.18 38.78 0.97
CA ILE A 110 -2.93 38.38 0.26
C ILE A 110 -1.73 39.16 0.80
N GLU A 111 -1.90 40.46 1.18
CA GLU A 111 -0.84 41.24 1.82
C GLU A 111 -0.42 40.68 3.19
N LYS A 112 -1.33 40.01 3.90
CA LYS A 112 -1.07 39.40 5.20
C LYS A 112 -0.25 38.10 5.11
N PHE A 113 -0.30 37.43 3.97
CA PHE A 113 0.45 36.19 3.69
C PHE A 113 1.33 36.46 2.47
N SER A 114 2.65 36.32 2.60
CA SER A 114 3.53 36.46 1.43
C SER A 114 3.14 35.44 0.36
N THR A 115 3.12 35.84 -0.91
CA THR A 115 2.82 34.96 -2.05
C THR A 115 3.72 33.73 -2.08
N GLY A 116 4.99 33.86 -1.67
CA GLY A 116 5.92 32.75 -1.53
C GLY A 116 5.47 31.70 -0.50
N SER A 117 4.94 32.14 0.65
CA SER A 117 4.43 31.22 1.67
C SER A 117 3.20 30.44 1.19
N LEU A 118 2.30 31.06 0.43
CA LEU A 118 1.12 30.42 -0.14
C LEU A 118 1.51 29.37 -1.20
N VAL A 119 2.47 29.67 -2.06
CA VAL A 119 2.99 28.74 -3.07
C VAL A 119 3.68 27.56 -2.40
N THR A 120 4.49 27.77 -1.37
CA THR A 120 5.16 26.69 -0.61
C THR A 120 4.15 25.76 0.04
N ARG A 121 3.08 26.27 0.64
CA ARG A 121 2.02 25.46 1.22
C ARG A 121 1.23 24.67 0.17
N LEU A 122 0.95 25.27 -0.98
CA LEU A 122 0.24 24.60 -2.08
C LEU A 122 1.07 23.48 -2.74
N THR A 123 2.40 23.59 -2.73
CA THR A 123 3.28 22.61 -3.35
C THR A 123 3.84 21.61 -2.34
N ASN A 124 4.60 22.08 -1.36
CA ASN A 124 5.35 21.22 -0.45
C ASN A 124 4.47 20.53 0.59
N ASP A 125 3.56 21.27 1.25
CA ASP A 125 2.75 20.69 2.32
C ASP A 125 1.80 19.63 1.78
N ILE A 126 1.18 19.87 0.62
CA ILE A 126 0.29 18.89 -0.02
C ILE A 126 1.07 17.69 -0.53
N THR A 127 2.29 17.90 -1.06
CA THR A 127 3.16 16.80 -1.47
C THR A 127 3.60 15.95 -0.27
N ASN A 128 3.90 16.56 0.86
CA ASN A 128 4.22 15.82 2.08
C ASN A 128 3.02 14.99 2.57
N ILE A 129 1.80 15.53 2.54
CA ILE A 129 0.58 14.78 2.87
C ILE A 129 0.39 13.62 1.89
N GLN A 130 0.60 13.84 0.60
CA GLN A 130 0.53 12.79 -0.42
C GLN A 130 1.52 11.66 -0.14
N ASN A 131 2.77 11.99 0.19
CA ASN A 131 3.81 11.01 0.49
C ASN A 131 3.48 10.20 1.75
N VAL A 132 3.01 10.86 2.82
CA VAL A 132 2.57 10.17 4.04
C VAL A 132 1.42 9.21 3.75
N LEU A 133 0.45 9.60 2.94
CA LEU A 133 -0.66 8.73 2.54
C LEU A 133 -0.19 7.56 1.65
N SER A 134 0.77 7.81 0.75
CA SER A 134 1.30 6.78 -0.15
C SER A 134 2.15 5.73 0.58
N MET A 135 2.82 6.12 1.68
CA MET A 135 3.66 5.23 2.50
C MET A 135 2.87 4.55 3.63
N GLY A 136 1.73 5.12 4.02
CA GLY A 136 0.91 4.64 5.13
C GLY A 136 -0.29 3.78 4.73
N LEU A 137 -0.52 3.61 3.43
CA LEU A 137 -1.52 2.71 2.84
C LEU A 137 -0.86 1.45 2.31
#